data_2541ea37956ebf6340cb685994eb37df
#
_entry.id   2541ea37956ebf6340cb685994eb37df
#
_cell.length_a   1.000
_cell.length_b   1.000
_cell.length_c   1.000
_cell.angle_alpha   90.00
_cell.angle_beta   90.00
_cell.angle_gamma   90.00
#
_symmetry.space_group_name_H-M   'P 1'
#
loop_
_entity.id
_entity.type
_entity.pdbx_description
1 polymer ?
#
loop_
_entity_poly.entity_id
_entity_poly.type
_entity_poly.pdbx_seq_one_letter_code
_entity_poly.pdbx_strand_id
1 'polypeptide(L)'
;MIAGGAEGAISTLGVGGFAAMKALSTRNDDPATASRPWDKGRDGFVIGEGAGVLVLEELEHAKKRGAKIYAEIVGFGMSSDAYHITAPNEEGPALAVTRALKDAGLNPEDVDYVNAHGTSTPLGDANETKALKRALGDHARKVIVNSTKSMTGHLLGAAGGVEALYSVLAVHEQKSPPTINIFEQDIEAGCDLDYCANEARDAKIDVAISNSFGFGGTNGTLVFKRFKD
;
A
#
# COMPACT_ATOMS: atom_id res chain seq x y z
N MET A 1 -10.51 20.45 1.88
CA MET A 1 -9.57 20.27 0.75
C MET A 1 -9.95 19.00 0.01
N ILE A 2 -9.80 18.97 -1.31
CA ILE A 2 -9.93 17.75 -2.10
C ILE A 2 -8.51 17.26 -2.41
N ALA A 3 -8.21 16.00 -2.08
CA ALA A 3 -6.91 15.38 -2.30
C ALA A 3 -7.08 13.98 -2.89
N GLY A 4 -6.18 13.58 -3.77
CA GLY A 4 -6.22 12.27 -4.41
C GLY A 4 -5.39 12.20 -5.67
N GLY A 5 -5.62 11.18 -6.49
CA GLY A 5 -4.94 10.98 -7.75
C GLY A 5 -5.87 10.37 -8.79
N ALA A 6 -5.57 10.61 -10.05
CA ALA A 6 -6.22 10.01 -11.19
C ALA A 6 -5.18 9.59 -12.23
N GLU A 7 -5.38 8.46 -12.88
CA GLU A 7 -4.45 7.90 -13.86
C GLU A 7 -5.18 7.19 -15.00
N GLY A 8 -4.69 7.42 -16.22
CA GLY A 8 -5.16 6.77 -17.45
C GLY A 8 -3.96 6.37 -18.33
N ALA A 9 -3.09 5.50 -17.82
CA ALA A 9 -1.81 5.15 -18.44
C ALA A 9 -1.86 3.95 -19.39
N ILE A 10 -3.02 3.28 -19.55
CA ILE A 10 -3.16 2.14 -20.48
C ILE A 10 -3.20 2.64 -21.91
N SER A 11 -2.03 2.93 -22.42
CA SER A 11 -1.79 3.40 -23.78
C SER A 11 -0.64 2.62 -24.40
N THR A 12 -0.46 2.68 -25.70
CA THR A 12 0.64 2.02 -26.39
C THR A 12 1.99 2.42 -25.83
N LEU A 13 2.18 3.71 -25.49
CA LEU A 13 3.43 4.20 -24.90
C LEU A 13 3.59 3.76 -23.45
N GLY A 14 2.53 3.84 -22.64
CA GLY A 14 2.55 3.42 -21.24
C GLY A 14 2.86 1.93 -21.09
N VAL A 15 2.10 1.08 -21.78
CA VAL A 15 2.34 -0.38 -21.76
C VAL A 15 3.69 -0.71 -22.38
N GLY A 16 4.04 -0.11 -23.53
CA GLY A 16 5.31 -0.38 -24.21
C GLY A 16 6.52 0.03 -23.38
N GLY A 17 6.45 1.17 -22.68
CA GLY A 17 7.53 1.64 -21.80
C GLY A 17 7.78 0.69 -20.62
N PHE A 18 6.75 0.30 -19.89
CA PHE A 18 6.89 -0.62 -18.76
C PHE A 18 7.23 -2.06 -19.21
N ALA A 19 6.73 -2.49 -20.38
CA ALA A 19 7.12 -3.79 -20.98
C ALA A 19 8.60 -3.81 -21.36
N ALA A 20 9.13 -2.72 -21.95
CA ALA A 20 10.55 -2.61 -22.28
C ALA A 20 11.46 -2.69 -21.03
N MET A 21 10.97 -2.20 -19.89
CA MET A 21 11.65 -2.31 -18.58
C MET A 21 11.51 -3.71 -17.95
N LYS A 22 10.73 -4.61 -18.53
CA LYS A 22 10.38 -5.92 -17.96
C LYS A 22 9.75 -5.82 -16.57
N ALA A 23 8.94 -4.79 -16.37
CA ALA A 23 8.30 -4.52 -15.09
C ALA A 23 6.87 -5.10 -14.99
N LEU A 24 6.26 -5.40 -16.16
CA LEU A 24 4.90 -5.95 -16.24
C LEU A 24 4.90 -7.48 -16.14
N SER A 25 3.81 -8.01 -15.56
CA SER A 25 3.49 -9.43 -15.65
C SER A 25 3.30 -9.84 -17.11
N THR A 26 3.76 -11.02 -17.44
CA THR A 26 3.60 -11.63 -18.78
C THR A 26 2.54 -12.74 -18.78
N ARG A 27 1.79 -12.89 -17.70
CA ARG A 27 0.74 -13.92 -17.51
C ARG A 27 -0.53 -13.58 -18.30
N ASN A 28 -0.44 -13.58 -19.63
CA ASN A 28 -1.56 -13.25 -20.50
C ASN A 28 -2.55 -14.43 -20.69
N ASP A 29 -2.11 -15.66 -20.42
CA ASP A 29 -2.97 -16.85 -20.52
C ASP A 29 -3.95 -16.97 -19.35
N ASP A 30 -3.63 -16.34 -18.21
CA ASP A 30 -4.49 -16.29 -17.01
C ASP A 30 -4.41 -14.90 -16.36
N PRO A 31 -4.99 -13.86 -16.97
CA PRO A 31 -4.86 -12.48 -16.54
C PRO A 31 -5.52 -12.22 -15.17
N ALA A 32 -6.53 -13.00 -14.80
CA ALA A 32 -7.21 -12.87 -13.51
C ALA A 32 -6.27 -13.16 -12.33
N THR A 33 -5.23 -13.94 -12.54
CA THR A 33 -4.24 -14.30 -11.52
C THR A 33 -2.86 -13.65 -11.74
N ALA A 34 -2.77 -12.66 -12.62
CA ALA A 34 -1.50 -12.01 -12.96
C ALA A 34 -0.96 -11.14 -11.82
N SER A 35 -1.82 -10.33 -11.19
CA SER A 35 -1.41 -9.57 -10.00
C SER A 35 -1.53 -10.46 -8.75
N ARG A 36 -0.38 -10.81 -8.18
CA ARG A 36 -0.26 -11.77 -7.06
C ARG A 36 0.86 -11.37 -6.08
N PRO A 37 0.73 -10.24 -5.39
CA PRO A 37 1.76 -9.80 -4.44
C PRO A 37 2.11 -10.88 -3.43
N TRP A 38 3.44 -11.05 -3.18
CA TRP A 38 4.05 -12.04 -2.26
C TRP A 38 3.83 -13.52 -2.62
N ASP A 39 3.13 -13.82 -3.72
CA ASP A 39 3.07 -15.18 -4.25
C ASP A 39 4.40 -15.54 -4.93
N LYS A 40 4.80 -16.81 -4.83
CA LYS A 40 6.05 -17.32 -5.43
C LYS A 40 6.07 -17.23 -6.95
N GLY A 41 4.90 -17.30 -7.58
CA GLY A 41 4.73 -17.20 -9.03
C GLY A 41 4.55 -15.78 -9.57
N ARG A 42 4.77 -14.72 -8.77
CA ARG A 42 4.68 -13.32 -9.22
C ARG A 42 5.78 -12.99 -10.21
N ASP A 43 5.47 -12.24 -11.25
CA ASP A 43 6.38 -11.94 -12.35
C ASP A 43 6.39 -10.47 -12.81
N GLY A 44 5.66 -9.61 -12.12
CA GLY A 44 5.55 -8.18 -12.47
C GLY A 44 4.19 -7.61 -12.12
N PHE A 45 4.04 -6.31 -12.27
CA PHE A 45 2.76 -5.67 -11.97
C PHE A 45 1.80 -5.66 -13.17
N VAL A 46 0.52 -5.46 -12.90
CA VAL A 46 -0.54 -5.21 -13.88
C VAL A 46 -0.90 -3.73 -13.80
N ILE A 47 -0.93 -3.04 -14.93
CA ILE A 47 -1.34 -1.62 -14.97
C ILE A 47 -2.84 -1.54 -14.73
N GLY A 48 -3.26 -0.63 -13.83
CA GLY A 48 -4.66 -0.25 -13.62
C GLY A 48 -4.86 1.22 -13.98
N GLU A 49 -6.12 1.60 -14.20
CA GLU A 49 -6.56 2.98 -14.39
C GLU A 49 -7.68 3.32 -13.43
N GLY A 50 -7.82 4.58 -13.10
CA GLY A 50 -8.90 5.05 -12.26
C GLY A 50 -8.57 6.31 -11.48
N ALA A 51 -9.37 6.59 -10.46
CA ALA A 51 -9.20 7.73 -9.58
C ALA A 51 -9.62 7.40 -8.15
N GLY A 52 -8.89 7.93 -7.18
CA GLY A 52 -9.25 7.93 -5.77
C GLY A 52 -9.17 9.35 -5.22
N VAL A 53 -10.26 9.84 -4.64
CA VAL A 53 -10.35 11.22 -4.13
C VAL A 53 -10.94 11.21 -2.74
N LEU A 54 -10.28 11.92 -1.82
CA LEU A 54 -10.74 12.13 -0.45
C LEU A 54 -11.10 13.60 -0.23
N VAL A 55 -12.10 13.81 0.60
CA VAL A 55 -12.44 15.15 1.13
C VAL A 55 -11.82 15.27 2.51
N LEU A 56 -10.84 16.15 2.65
CA LEU A 56 -10.16 16.44 3.92
C LEU A 56 -10.75 17.71 4.51
N GLU A 57 -11.16 17.64 5.75
CA GLU A 57 -11.71 18.76 6.51
C GLU A 57 -11.04 18.88 7.88
N GLU A 58 -10.95 20.10 8.35
CA GLU A 58 -10.56 20.34 9.74
C GLU A 58 -11.65 19.79 10.67
N LEU A 59 -11.23 19.18 11.78
CA LEU A 59 -12.09 18.39 12.65
C LEU A 59 -13.31 19.16 13.17
N GLU A 60 -13.09 20.37 13.72
CA GLU A 60 -14.18 21.16 14.30
C GLU A 60 -15.13 21.69 13.22
N HIS A 61 -14.63 21.95 12.01
CA HIS A 61 -15.48 22.29 10.86
C HIS A 61 -16.36 21.10 10.47
N ALA A 62 -15.82 19.90 10.39
CA ALA A 62 -16.58 18.69 10.06
C ALA A 62 -17.65 18.40 11.12
N LYS A 63 -17.30 18.47 12.41
CA LYS A 63 -18.24 18.30 13.53
C LYS A 63 -19.36 19.33 13.51
N LYS A 64 -19.03 20.61 13.31
CA LYS A 64 -20.01 21.72 13.29
C LYS A 64 -21.10 21.53 12.23
N ARG A 65 -20.78 20.96 11.07
CA ARG A 65 -21.75 20.69 10.02
C ARG A 65 -22.40 19.30 10.09
N GLY A 66 -22.08 18.50 11.13
CA GLY A 66 -22.59 17.14 11.30
C GLY A 66 -22.08 16.16 10.23
N ALA A 67 -20.85 16.33 9.76
CA ALA A 67 -20.29 15.42 8.77
C ALA A 67 -20.07 14.02 9.34
N LYS A 68 -20.27 12.98 8.50
CA LYS A 68 -19.76 11.65 8.82
C LYS A 68 -18.24 11.67 8.69
N ILE A 69 -17.53 11.39 9.78
CA ILE A 69 -16.07 11.28 9.81
C ILE A 69 -15.71 9.80 9.70
N TYR A 70 -14.94 9.42 8.66
CA TYR A 70 -14.55 8.05 8.43
C TYR A 70 -13.28 7.67 9.18
N ALA A 71 -12.29 8.55 9.18
CA ALA A 71 -11.02 8.39 9.90
C ALA A 71 -10.34 9.75 10.03
N GLU A 72 -9.27 9.80 10.80
CA GLU A 72 -8.35 10.94 10.88
C GLU A 72 -7.06 10.63 10.14
N ILE A 73 -6.55 11.57 9.33
CA ILE A 73 -5.19 11.52 8.83
C ILE A 73 -4.29 12.18 9.88
N VAL A 74 -3.41 11.39 10.49
CA VAL A 74 -2.66 11.81 11.66
C VAL A 74 -1.16 11.91 11.43
N GLY A 75 -0.66 11.38 10.30
CA GLY A 75 0.77 11.42 10.02
C GLY A 75 1.12 11.20 8.57
N PHE A 76 2.29 11.71 8.22
CA PHE A 76 2.87 11.63 6.89
C PHE A 76 4.39 11.49 6.98
N GLY A 77 4.95 10.61 6.16
CA GLY A 77 6.40 10.43 6.07
C GLY A 77 6.87 10.30 4.63
N MET A 78 7.96 10.94 4.31
CA MET A 78 8.64 10.84 3.01
C MET A 78 10.10 10.46 3.20
N SER A 79 10.64 9.78 2.18
CA SER A 79 12.08 9.60 1.99
C SER A 79 12.42 9.57 0.51
N SER A 80 13.67 9.84 0.21
CA SER A 80 14.23 9.64 -1.13
C SER A 80 15.58 8.96 -0.95
N ASP A 81 15.70 7.72 -1.44
CA ASP A 81 16.92 6.93 -1.22
C ASP A 81 17.95 7.07 -2.33
N ALA A 82 17.52 7.48 -3.54
CA ALA A 82 18.37 7.67 -4.71
C ALA A 82 19.30 6.47 -4.99
N TYR A 83 18.89 5.28 -4.60
CA TYR A 83 19.70 4.06 -4.71
C TYR A 83 19.82 3.59 -6.16
N HIS A 84 18.70 3.41 -6.84
CA HIS A 84 18.63 2.98 -8.23
C HIS A 84 17.29 3.37 -8.83
N ILE A 85 17.22 3.58 -10.15
CA ILE A 85 15.99 4.04 -10.79
C ILE A 85 14.83 3.04 -10.66
N THR A 86 15.12 1.74 -10.70
CA THR A 86 14.07 0.69 -10.66
C THR A 86 14.29 -0.37 -9.59
N ALA A 87 15.53 -0.56 -9.12
CA ALA A 87 15.80 -1.53 -8.06
C ALA A 87 15.44 -0.93 -6.69
N PRO A 88 14.49 -1.52 -5.96
CA PRO A 88 14.12 -1.03 -4.65
C PRO A 88 15.21 -1.34 -3.63
N ASN A 89 15.28 -0.51 -2.58
CA ASN A 89 16.01 -0.82 -1.37
C ASN A 89 15.05 -0.81 -0.16
N GLU A 90 15.48 -1.37 0.96
CA GLU A 90 14.63 -1.47 2.15
C GLU A 90 14.74 -0.25 3.07
N GLU A 91 15.80 0.54 2.95
CA GLU A 91 16.09 1.64 3.88
C GLU A 91 15.19 2.86 3.66
N GLY A 92 15.02 3.25 2.38
CA GLY A 92 14.16 4.36 2.02
C GLY A 92 12.69 4.14 2.45
N PRO A 93 12.05 3.04 2.05
CA PRO A 93 10.72 2.68 2.50
C PRO A 93 10.59 2.61 4.03
N ALA A 94 11.52 1.96 4.73
CA ALA A 94 11.50 1.89 6.19
C ALA A 94 11.59 3.27 6.84
N LEU A 95 12.41 4.16 6.28
CA LEU A 95 12.53 5.53 6.76
C LEU A 95 11.25 6.34 6.56
N ALA A 96 10.53 6.16 5.44
CA ALA A 96 9.24 6.80 5.21
C ALA A 96 8.21 6.38 6.26
N VAL A 97 8.10 5.08 6.54
CA VAL A 97 7.23 4.53 7.59
C VAL A 97 7.59 5.10 8.97
N THR A 98 8.88 5.05 9.33
CA THR A 98 9.35 5.56 10.63
C THR A 98 9.05 7.06 10.81
N ARG A 99 9.23 7.86 9.75
CA ARG A 99 8.93 9.30 9.76
C ARG A 99 7.42 9.54 9.90
N ALA A 100 6.60 8.76 9.21
CA ALA A 100 5.15 8.88 9.29
C ALA A 100 4.62 8.57 10.71
N LEU A 101 5.13 7.51 11.34
CA LEU A 101 4.77 7.17 12.72
C LEU A 101 5.25 8.24 13.70
N LYS A 102 6.47 8.76 13.52
CA LYS A 102 6.98 9.87 14.34
C LYS A 102 6.13 11.13 14.20
N ASP A 103 5.72 11.49 12.98
CA ASP A 103 4.84 12.64 12.73
C ASP A 103 3.48 12.46 13.40
N ALA A 104 2.93 11.24 13.36
CA ALA A 104 1.69 10.86 14.03
C ALA A 104 1.79 10.78 15.57
N GLY A 105 2.99 10.81 16.14
CA GLY A 105 3.22 10.58 17.57
C GLY A 105 2.88 9.16 18.02
N LEU A 106 3.03 8.18 17.12
CA LEU A 106 2.71 6.76 17.34
C LEU A 106 3.96 5.90 17.39
N ASN A 107 3.85 4.78 18.10
CA ASN A 107 4.87 3.74 18.15
C ASN A 107 4.57 2.65 17.10
N PRO A 108 5.56 1.84 16.71
CA PRO A 108 5.34 0.68 15.84
C PRO A 108 4.22 -0.25 16.30
N GLU A 109 4.08 -0.42 17.62
CA GLU A 109 3.11 -1.30 18.27
C GLU A 109 1.66 -0.82 18.14
N ASP A 110 1.44 0.43 17.77
CA ASP A 110 0.11 1.00 17.56
C ASP A 110 -0.48 0.65 16.19
N VAL A 111 0.34 0.15 15.25
CA VAL A 111 -0.09 -0.16 13.88
C VAL A 111 -0.82 -1.50 13.83
N ASP A 112 -2.06 -1.49 13.37
CA ASP A 112 -2.88 -2.70 13.20
C ASP A 112 -2.89 -3.22 11.77
N TYR A 113 -2.80 -2.32 10.77
CA TYR A 113 -2.97 -2.63 9.37
C TYR A 113 -2.05 -1.82 8.46
N VAL A 114 -1.55 -2.49 7.42
CA VAL A 114 -0.73 -1.88 6.35
C VAL A 114 -1.38 -2.16 5.00
N ASN A 115 -1.80 -1.09 4.30
CA ASN A 115 -2.01 -1.15 2.86
C ASN A 115 -0.67 -0.92 2.19
N ALA A 116 -0.06 -2.00 1.75
CA ALA A 116 1.29 -1.99 1.22
C ALA A 116 1.34 -1.51 -0.24
N HIS A 117 2.51 -1.08 -0.67
CA HIS A 117 2.76 -0.82 -2.08
C HIS A 117 2.61 -2.09 -2.92
N GLY A 118 3.14 -3.23 -2.49
CA GLY A 118 2.88 -4.59 -2.95
C GLY A 118 2.48 -4.73 -4.42
N THR A 119 3.44 -4.55 -5.33
CA THR A 119 3.16 -4.44 -6.77
C THR A 119 3.13 -5.77 -7.52
N SER A 120 3.34 -6.90 -6.84
CA SER A 120 3.51 -8.21 -7.51
C SER A 120 4.81 -8.33 -8.28
N THR A 121 5.85 -7.58 -7.88
CA THR A 121 7.19 -7.71 -8.45
C THR A 121 8.09 -8.54 -7.54
N PRO A 122 8.95 -9.42 -8.09
CA PRO A 122 9.78 -10.30 -7.28
C PRO A 122 10.62 -9.56 -6.22
N LEU A 123 11.31 -8.50 -6.62
CA LEU A 123 12.18 -7.72 -5.72
C LEU A 123 11.40 -6.72 -4.86
N GLY A 124 10.37 -6.08 -5.42
CA GLY A 124 9.61 -5.04 -4.73
C GLY A 124 8.93 -5.56 -3.48
N ASP A 125 8.19 -6.63 -3.61
CA ASP A 125 7.41 -7.21 -2.52
C ASP A 125 8.30 -7.78 -1.38
N ALA A 126 9.41 -8.43 -1.76
CA ALA A 126 10.38 -8.93 -0.78
C ALA A 126 11.07 -7.78 -0.02
N ASN A 127 11.44 -6.70 -0.73
CA ASN A 127 12.06 -5.54 -0.10
C ASN A 127 11.08 -4.76 0.79
N GLU A 128 9.83 -4.62 0.38
CA GLU A 128 8.81 -4.00 1.25
C GLU A 128 8.61 -4.80 2.53
N THR A 129 8.58 -6.14 2.44
CA THR A 129 8.53 -7.01 3.63
C THR A 129 9.70 -6.74 4.59
N LYS A 130 10.92 -6.60 4.07
CA LYS A 130 12.11 -6.24 4.87
C LYS A 130 11.98 -4.84 5.47
N ALA A 131 11.50 -3.88 4.68
CA ALA A 131 11.28 -2.51 5.13
C ALA A 131 10.27 -2.42 6.28
N LEU A 132 9.16 -3.15 6.19
CA LEU A 132 8.16 -3.24 7.26
C LEU A 132 8.75 -3.89 8.52
N LYS A 133 9.50 -4.98 8.40
CA LYS A 133 10.18 -5.59 9.54
C LYS A 133 11.19 -4.64 10.19
N ARG A 134 11.92 -3.85 9.39
CA ARG A 134 12.87 -2.85 9.88
C ARG A 134 12.19 -1.71 10.61
N ALA A 135 11.06 -1.21 10.08
CA ALA A 135 10.33 -0.08 10.64
C ALA A 135 9.49 -0.45 11.87
N LEU A 136 8.86 -1.63 11.87
CA LEU A 136 7.93 -2.08 12.90
C LEU A 136 8.56 -3.09 13.88
N GLY A 137 9.79 -3.54 13.64
CA GLY A 137 10.46 -4.52 14.49
C GLY A 137 9.67 -5.84 14.57
N ASP A 138 9.66 -6.46 15.74
CA ASP A 138 8.93 -7.72 15.98
C ASP A 138 7.41 -7.57 15.82
N HIS A 139 6.90 -6.35 15.92
CA HIS A 139 5.48 -6.06 15.75
C HIS A 139 5.01 -6.30 14.31
N ALA A 140 5.87 -6.22 13.31
CA ALA A 140 5.54 -6.51 11.91
C ALA A 140 4.86 -7.88 11.72
N ARG A 141 5.13 -8.86 12.61
CA ARG A 141 4.51 -10.20 12.58
C ARG A 141 3.10 -10.25 13.15
N LYS A 142 2.64 -9.16 13.77
CA LYS A 142 1.29 -9.04 14.36
C LYS A 142 0.36 -8.16 13.54
N VAL A 143 0.93 -7.41 12.60
CA VAL A 143 0.21 -6.49 11.74
C VAL A 143 -0.38 -7.23 10.56
N ILE A 144 -1.60 -6.88 10.18
CA ILE A 144 -2.21 -7.35 8.93
C ILE A 144 -1.66 -6.49 7.80
N VAL A 145 -1.02 -7.13 6.84
CA VAL A 145 -0.53 -6.47 5.62
C VAL A 145 -1.40 -6.91 4.45
N ASN A 146 -1.73 -6.01 3.53
CA ASN A 146 -2.33 -6.43 2.27
C ASN A 146 -1.88 -5.53 1.12
N SER A 147 -2.08 -6.00 -0.10
CA SER A 147 -2.01 -5.15 -1.29
C SER A 147 -3.32 -5.23 -2.05
N THR A 148 -4.03 -4.10 -2.09
CA THR A 148 -5.22 -3.95 -2.92
C THR A 148 -4.91 -3.98 -4.42
N LYS A 149 -3.63 -3.81 -4.80
CA LYS A 149 -3.16 -3.99 -6.18
C LYS A 149 -3.34 -5.41 -6.72
N SER A 150 -3.53 -6.40 -5.83
CA SER A 150 -3.92 -7.74 -6.27
C SER A 150 -5.28 -7.75 -6.99
N MET A 151 -6.18 -6.81 -6.65
CA MET A 151 -7.53 -6.68 -7.20
C MET A 151 -7.66 -5.56 -8.25
N THR A 152 -6.97 -4.45 -8.03
CA THR A 152 -7.10 -3.23 -8.87
C THR A 152 -6.01 -3.10 -9.93
N GLY A 153 -4.93 -3.86 -9.83
CA GLY A 153 -3.69 -3.53 -10.51
C GLY A 153 -3.00 -2.31 -9.91
N HIS A 154 -1.94 -1.86 -10.53
CA HIS A 154 -1.17 -0.69 -10.12
C HIS A 154 -1.63 0.54 -10.91
N LEU A 155 -2.34 1.44 -10.26
CA LEU A 155 -2.88 2.66 -10.88
C LEU A 155 -1.85 3.81 -10.96
N LEU A 156 -0.58 3.52 -10.74
CA LEU A 156 0.51 4.51 -10.86
C LEU A 156 0.19 5.81 -10.10
N GLY A 157 -0.09 6.92 -10.81
CA GLY A 157 -0.39 8.22 -10.20
C GLY A 157 -1.69 8.26 -9.40
N ALA A 158 -2.64 7.35 -9.64
CA ALA A 158 -3.86 7.23 -8.85
C ALA A 158 -3.74 6.25 -7.67
N ALA A 159 -2.71 5.39 -7.66
CA ALA A 159 -2.58 4.29 -6.70
C ALA A 159 -2.69 4.77 -5.25
N GLY A 160 -1.90 5.77 -4.86
CA GLY A 160 -1.91 6.29 -3.49
C GLY A 160 -3.24 6.86 -3.04
N GLY A 161 -3.99 7.51 -3.93
CA GLY A 161 -5.34 8.03 -3.65
C GLY A 161 -6.35 6.91 -3.40
N VAL A 162 -6.33 5.88 -4.23
CA VAL A 162 -7.20 4.69 -4.09
C VAL A 162 -6.85 3.89 -2.84
N GLU A 163 -5.57 3.69 -2.56
CA GLU A 163 -5.08 2.95 -1.39
C GLU A 163 -5.34 3.69 -0.09
N ALA A 164 -5.24 5.03 -0.09
CA ALA A 164 -5.66 5.85 1.04
C ALA A 164 -7.15 5.68 1.33
N LEU A 165 -8.00 5.65 0.28
CA LEU A 165 -9.43 5.40 0.42
C LEU A 165 -9.70 4.02 1.04
N TYR A 166 -9.04 2.97 0.56
CA TYR A 166 -9.19 1.63 1.13
C TYR A 166 -8.69 1.57 2.59
N SER A 167 -7.61 2.27 2.91
CA SER A 167 -7.10 2.35 4.29
C SER A 167 -8.09 3.03 5.23
N VAL A 168 -8.69 4.13 4.80
CA VAL A 168 -9.77 4.84 5.53
C VAL A 168 -10.97 3.90 5.74
N LEU A 169 -11.40 3.18 4.70
CA LEU A 169 -12.51 2.23 4.81
C LEU A 169 -12.16 1.04 5.71
N ALA A 170 -10.93 0.52 5.67
CA ALA A 170 -10.50 -0.55 6.56
C ALA A 170 -10.59 -0.14 8.03
N VAL A 171 -10.18 1.09 8.36
CA VAL A 171 -10.34 1.68 9.71
C VAL A 171 -11.81 1.87 10.06
N HIS A 172 -12.63 2.35 9.13
CA HIS A 172 -14.05 2.64 9.38
C HIS A 172 -14.89 1.37 9.55
N GLU A 173 -14.72 0.41 8.63
CA GLU A 173 -15.51 -0.82 8.58
C GLU A 173 -14.93 -1.94 9.45
N GLN A 174 -13.74 -1.73 10.05
CA GLN A 174 -13.04 -2.72 10.88
C GLN A 174 -12.81 -4.04 10.13
N LYS A 175 -12.39 -3.92 8.86
CA LYS A 175 -12.18 -5.05 7.96
C LYS A 175 -10.96 -4.83 7.10
N SER A 176 -10.07 -5.83 7.05
CA SER A 176 -8.97 -5.86 6.09
C SER A 176 -9.43 -6.43 4.77
N PRO A 177 -9.23 -5.72 3.64
CA PRO A 177 -9.37 -6.33 2.33
C PRO A 177 -8.30 -7.42 2.12
N PRO A 178 -8.52 -8.39 1.22
CA PRO A 178 -7.56 -9.46 0.98
C PRO A 178 -6.44 -9.03 0.03
N THR A 179 -5.32 -9.74 0.09
CA THR A 179 -4.43 -9.91 -1.06
C THR A 179 -4.85 -11.17 -1.78
N ILE A 180 -5.49 -11.04 -2.95
CA ILE A 180 -5.92 -12.21 -3.72
C ILE A 180 -4.74 -12.81 -4.50
N ASN A 181 -4.94 -14.06 -4.98
CA ASN A 181 -3.98 -14.81 -5.80
C ASN A 181 -2.69 -15.24 -5.08
N ILE A 182 -2.70 -15.34 -3.76
CA ILE A 182 -1.61 -15.99 -3.03
C ILE A 182 -1.91 -17.50 -3.00
N PHE A 183 -1.30 -18.26 -3.93
CA PHE A 183 -1.41 -19.72 -4.00
C PHE A 183 -0.28 -20.39 -3.24
N GLU A 184 0.92 -19.82 -3.29
CA GLU A 184 2.10 -20.24 -2.55
C GLU A 184 2.87 -18.98 -2.09
N GLN A 185 2.77 -18.67 -0.80
CA GLN A 185 3.48 -17.53 -0.22
C GLN A 185 4.99 -17.73 -0.34
N ASP A 186 5.72 -16.72 -0.84
CA ASP A 186 7.16 -16.81 -1.11
C ASP A 186 8.01 -16.61 0.15
N ILE A 187 7.94 -17.61 1.05
CA ILE A 187 8.69 -17.61 2.31
C ILE A 187 10.20 -17.60 2.06
N GLU A 188 10.67 -18.25 1.00
CA GLU A 188 12.10 -18.34 0.65
C GLU A 188 12.67 -16.95 0.31
N ALA A 189 11.88 -16.06 -0.31
CA ALA A 189 12.26 -14.66 -0.53
C ALA A 189 12.10 -13.77 0.71
N GLY A 190 11.69 -14.34 1.85
CA GLY A 190 11.48 -13.63 3.10
C GLY A 190 10.11 -12.97 3.22
N CYS A 191 9.16 -13.30 2.35
CA CYS A 191 7.77 -12.85 2.41
C CYS A 191 7.00 -13.69 3.44
N ASP A 192 7.22 -13.46 4.73
CA ASP A 192 6.75 -14.31 5.84
C ASP A 192 5.87 -13.55 6.85
N LEU A 193 5.20 -12.48 6.40
CA LEU A 193 4.20 -11.75 7.19
C LEU A 193 2.77 -12.28 6.93
N ASP A 194 1.80 -11.73 7.64
CA ASP A 194 0.37 -12.00 7.41
C ASP A 194 -0.15 -11.08 6.30
N TYR A 195 -0.30 -11.62 5.10
CA TYR A 195 -0.73 -10.84 3.93
C TYR A 195 -2.25 -10.86 3.70
N CYS A 196 -3.06 -11.26 4.68
CA CYS A 196 -4.52 -11.39 4.54
C CYS A 196 -4.90 -12.14 3.25
N ALA A 197 -4.33 -13.36 3.08
CA ALA A 197 -4.37 -14.07 1.82
C ALA A 197 -5.81 -14.47 1.41
N ASN A 198 -6.19 -14.12 0.20
CA ASN A 198 -7.35 -14.55 -0.57
C ASN A 198 -8.73 -14.17 -0.03
N GLU A 199 -8.90 -13.95 1.26
CA GLU A 199 -10.20 -13.63 1.86
C GLU A 199 -10.12 -12.39 2.75
N ALA A 200 -11.14 -11.52 2.67
CA ALA A 200 -11.26 -10.37 3.55
C ALA A 200 -11.51 -10.83 5.00
N ARG A 201 -10.93 -10.12 5.97
CA ARG A 201 -10.99 -10.52 7.37
C ARG A 201 -11.46 -9.38 8.26
N ASP A 202 -12.43 -9.66 9.12
CA ASP A 202 -12.81 -8.75 10.19
C ASP A 202 -11.65 -8.64 11.18
N ALA A 203 -11.28 -7.42 11.53
CA ALA A 203 -10.16 -7.14 12.42
C ALA A 203 -10.35 -5.81 13.13
N LYS A 204 -9.84 -5.72 14.35
CA LYS A 204 -9.75 -4.44 15.04
C LYS A 204 -8.62 -3.63 14.39
N ILE A 205 -8.98 -2.51 13.75
CA ILE A 205 -8.06 -1.60 13.07
C ILE A 205 -8.27 -0.19 13.62
N ASP A 206 -7.49 0.19 14.61
CA ASP A 206 -7.49 1.56 15.15
C ASP A 206 -6.48 2.44 14.40
N VAL A 207 -5.38 1.87 13.90
CA VAL A 207 -4.34 2.57 13.14
C VAL A 207 -4.00 1.80 11.85
N ALA A 208 -4.09 2.49 10.72
CA ALA A 208 -3.69 1.99 9.42
C ALA A 208 -2.59 2.85 8.81
N ILE A 209 -1.64 2.23 8.11
CA ILE A 209 -0.69 2.95 7.24
C ILE A 209 -0.89 2.57 5.78
N SER A 210 -0.66 3.51 4.88
CA SER A 210 -0.69 3.32 3.43
C SER A 210 0.65 3.70 2.84
N ASN A 211 1.30 2.77 2.14
CA ASN A 211 2.62 2.92 1.57
C ASN A 211 2.58 3.11 0.06
N SER A 212 3.35 4.06 -0.43
CA SER A 212 3.59 4.27 -1.86
C SER A 212 5.08 4.46 -2.11
N PHE A 213 5.67 3.53 -2.88
CA PHE A 213 7.10 3.52 -3.17
C PHE A 213 7.30 3.60 -4.69
N GLY A 214 7.92 4.69 -5.14
CA GLY A 214 8.07 5.00 -6.55
C GLY A 214 9.48 4.71 -7.08
N PHE A 215 9.56 4.58 -8.39
CA PHE A 215 10.85 4.52 -9.08
C PHE A 215 11.69 5.77 -8.78
N GLY A 216 13.02 5.59 -8.74
CA GLY A 216 13.95 6.63 -8.31
C GLY A 216 14.09 6.75 -6.80
N GLY A 217 13.42 5.86 -6.04
CA GLY A 217 13.51 5.81 -4.58
C GLY A 217 12.67 6.87 -3.87
N THR A 218 11.63 7.38 -4.51
CA THR A 218 10.67 8.29 -3.87
C THR A 218 9.65 7.48 -3.08
N ASN A 219 9.64 7.63 -1.76
CA ASN A 219 8.81 6.86 -0.86
C ASN A 219 7.89 7.77 -0.04
N GLY A 220 6.64 7.37 0.12
CA GLY A 220 5.64 8.05 0.93
C GLY A 220 4.83 7.08 1.77
N THR A 221 4.49 7.50 2.99
CA THR A 221 3.61 6.75 3.89
C THR A 221 2.62 7.71 4.53
N LEU A 222 1.34 7.35 4.52
CA LEU A 222 0.26 8.04 5.22
C LEU A 222 -0.15 7.22 6.44
N VAL A 223 -0.58 7.91 7.52
CA VAL A 223 -1.11 7.27 8.73
C VAL A 223 -2.54 7.71 8.94
N PHE A 224 -3.44 6.74 9.06
CA PHE A 224 -4.85 6.95 9.35
C PHE A 224 -5.18 6.36 10.72
N LYS A 225 -6.02 7.05 11.47
CA LYS A 225 -6.47 6.62 12.78
C LYS A 225 -7.99 6.62 12.85
N ARG A 226 -8.52 5.66 13.59
CA ARG A 226 -9.96 5.58 13.84
C ARG A 226 -10.42 6.81 14.59
N PHE A 227 -11.40 7.49 14.02
CA PHE A 227 -12.10 8.57 14.72
C PHE A 227 -12.92 7.99 15.86
N LYS A 228 -12.78 8.60 17.03
CA LYS A 228 -13.59 8.32 18.25
C LYS A 228 -14.15 9.64 18.73
N ASP A 229 -15.50 9.73 18.82
CA ASP A 229 -16.21 10.89 19.37
C ASP A 229 -15.80 11.18 20.82
#